data_10852b3118623350bd793bc0fb5a003b
#
_entry.id   10852b3118623350bd793bc0fb5a003b
#
_cell.length_a   1.000
_cell.length_b   1.000
_cell.length_c   1.000
_cell.angle_alpha   90.00
_cell.angle_beta   90.00
_cell.angle_gamma   90.00
#
_symmetry.space_group_name_H-M   'P 1'
#
loop_
_entity.id
_entity.type
_entity.pdbx_description
1 polymer ?
#
loop_
_entity_poly.entity_id
_entity_poly.type
_entity_poly.pdbx_seq_one_letter_code
_entity_poly.pdbx_strand_id
1 'polypeptide(L)'
;MLTRRTALAIIGAAAASAQTARRSIEDFFREFTDEWVRSNPSLATSLRYFTGEEQDRLERQLTPLTIASARQRLQLARKGLAELGKFDLAGMTETQRVSAEVMKWQLEMVVAEEPYWDYDFPLEQMNGWNVSAVERFTIARPLTKPRDAENYVAALGQVSARMEEAIAESRRLAAKNVIPPRFILEATIKQIQNFVDPSPGQNPFVTAFVEKMSAVDAIPAAQREQLRAEAEKIVATQIYAAWKKAAATLQAQLPRSTNDAGLWRLKGGPEAYAFFLRRFTTTNLTADQIHEIGLQQVSRIETQMDALLRKLDRTAGSVKDRTEKLRLDLQYPNPTSDESRAQIMRDADAIVRDAEKRAALLFDLRPKAPVTVQPFPRFREVNAAANYNAPAPDGSRPGTVQIPRRIERMTTFGLRSLLYHEAVPGHHFHIALQVENKELPRFMQVRALGGISSITEGWGLYAERLAAESGWYGDDIQGQLGQLDAELFRARRLVVDTGLHAKRWTRQQAIDYGIEASEVERYAVYPGQACSYMIGELKILELREKAQKALGNRFALRDFHNTVLRAGSVPLQVLESQIDTYVAAKNNVAALRL
;
A
#
# COMPACT_ATOMS: atom_id res chain seq x y z
N MET A 1 -57.02 -37.84 -33.83
CA MET A 1 -55.95 -38.79 -33.50
C MET A 1 -54.63 -38.21 -34.01
N LEU A 2 -53.86 -37.59 -33.17
CA LEU A 2 -52.52 -37.11 -33.50
C LEU A 2 -51.55 -38.28 -33.40
N THR A 3 -50.86 -38.57 -34.49
CA THR A 3 -50.01 -39.73 -34.62
C THR A 3 -48.73 -39.59 -33.75
N ARG A 4 -48.28 -40.74 -33.19
CA ARG A 4 -47.05 -40.85 -32.35
C ARG A 4 -45.78 -40.23 -32.95
N ARG A 5 -45.74 -39.90 -34.24
CA ARG A 5 -44.61 -39.23 -34.89
C ARG A 5 -44.53 -37.72 -34.64
N THR A 6 -45.65 -37.06 -34.38
CA THR A 6 -45.69 -35.62 -34.11
C THR A 6 -45.27 -35.30 -32.66
N ALA A 7 -45.49 -36.23 -31.73
CA ALA A 7 -45.09 -36.06 -30.32
C ALA A 7 -43.58 -36.23 -30.11
N LEU A 8 -42.89 -37.06 -30.94
CA LEU A 8 -41.45 -37.25 -30.87
C LEU A 8 -40.64 -36.08 -31.49
N ALA A 9 -41.21 -35.34 -32.45
CA ALA A 9 -40.58 -34.15 -33.02
C ALA A 9 -40.62 -32.94 -32.12
N ILE A 10 -41.60 -32.82 -31.21
CA ILE A 10 -41.72 -31.72 -30.25
C ILE A 10 -40.81 -31.96 -29.02
N ILE A 11 -40.55 -33.20 -28.64
CA ILE A 11 -39.61 -33.54 -27.54
C ILE A 11 -38.15 -33.41 -28.00
N GLY A 12 -37.86 -33.64 -29.27
CA GLY A 12 -36.49 -33.45 -29.83
C GLY A 12 -36.09 -31.99 -30.00
N ALA A 13 -37.06 -31.05 -30.16
CA ALA A 13 -36.78 -29.64 -30.32
C ALA A 13 -36.58 -28.89 -28.96
N ALA A 14 -37.11 -29.45 -27.86
CA ALA A 14 -36.94 -28.90 -26.52
C ALA A 14 -35.61 -29.34 -25.86
N ALA A 15 -34.95 -30.36 -26.33
CA ALA A 15 -33.67 -30.86 -25.81
C ALA A 15 -32.43 -30.21 -26.45
N ALA A 16 -32.59 -29.38 -27.49
CA ALA A 16 -31.47 -28.79 -28.24
C ALA A 16 -31.16 -27.32 -27.83
N SER A 17 -31.77 -26.77 -26.80
CA SER A 17 -31.53 -25.37 -26.38
C SER A 17 -31.11 -25.18 -24.92
N ALA A 18 -30.64 -26.21 -24.25
CA ALA A 18 -29.81 -26.04 -23.05
C ALA A 18 -28.35 -25.87 -23.49
N GLN A 19 -28.07 -24.85 -24.30
CA GLN A 19 -26.74 -24.31 -24.43
C GLN A 19 -26.42 -23.73 -23.05
N THR A 20 -25.64 -24.45 -22.25
CA THR A 20 -25.10 -23.94 -21.00
C THR A 20 -24.53 -22.57 -21.32
N ALA A 21 -25.16 -21.52 -20.80
CA ALA A 21 -24.70 -20.16 -21.00
C ALA A 21 -23.20 -20.12 -20.67
N ARG A 22 -22.39 -19.76 -21.66
CA ARG A 22 -20.92 -19.72 -21.51
C ARG A 22 -20.65 -18.76 -20.37
N ARG A 23 -19.97 -19.20 -19.29
CA ARG A 23 -19.63 -18.40 -18.11
C ARG A 23 -19.04 -17.07 -18.58
N SER A 24 -19.60 -15.94 -18.10
CA SER A 24 -19.08 -14.61 -18.44
C SER A 24 -17.76 -14.35 -17.72
N ILE A 25 -16.96 -13.40 -18.20
CA ILE A 25 -15.72 -13.02 -17.52
C ILE A 25 -16.01 -12.31 -16.18
N GLU A 26 -17.13 -11.61 -16.08
CA GLU A 26 -17.59 -10.98 -14.83
C GLU A 26 -17.94 -12.04 -13.78
N ASP A 27 -18.61 -13.12 -14.17
CA ASP A 27 -18.88 -14.25 -13.27
C ASP A 27 -17.58 -14.90 -12.82
N PHE A 28 -16.61 -15.05 -13.72
CA PHE A 28 -15.29 -15.56 -13.37
C PHE A 28 -14.59 -14.63 -12.36
N PHE A 29 -14.54 -13.32 -12.62
CA PHE A 29 -13.93 -12.36 -11.71
C PHE A 29 -14.56 -12.42 -10.32
N ARG A 30 -15.89 -12.46 -10.23
CA ARG A 30 -16.62 -12.55 -8.96
C ARG A 30 -16.29 -13.84 -8.23
N GLU A 31 -16.50 -15.00 -8.86
CA GLU A 31 -16.35 -16.31 -8.22
C GLU A 31 -14.91 -16.57 -7.81
N PHE A 32 -13.93 -16.22 -8.65
CA PHE A 32 -12.52 -16.33 -8.34
C PHE A 32 -12.14 -15.42 -7.16
N THR A 33 -12.64 -14.18 -7.15
CA THR A 33 -12.38 -13.25 -6.05
C THR A 33 -12.98 -13.77 -4.74
N ASP A 34 -14.20 -14.30 -4.77
CA ASP A 34 -14.84 -14.90 -3.60
C ASP A 34 -14.01 -16.07 -3.05
N GLU A 35 -13.52 -16.97 -3.91
CA GLU A 35 -12.65 -18.09 -3.53
C GLU A 35 -11.31 -17.58 -2.95
N TRP A 36 -10.72 -16.56 -3.59
CA TRP A 36 -9.46 -15.94 -3.15
C TRP A 36 -9.57 -15.30 -1.78
N VAL A 37 -10.60 -14.50 -1.55
CA VAL A 37 -10.84 -13.84 -0.26
C VAL A 37 -11.21 -14.84 0.83
N ARG A 38 -12.03 -15.85 0.49
CA ARG A 38 -12.40 -16.93 1.42
C ARG A 38 -11.19 -17.73 1.91
N SER A 39 -10.18 -17.90 1.07
CA SER A 39 -8.92 -18.58 1.42
C SER A 39 -8.04 -17.78 2.39
N ASN A 40 -8.38 -16.50 2.65
CA ASN A 40 -7.62 -15.58 3.49
C ASN A 40 -8.53 -14.86 4.50
N PRO A 41 -8.87 -15.50 5.63
CA PRO A 41 -9.76 -14.91 6.64
C PRO A 41 -9.36 -13.52 7.12
N SER A 42 -8.05 -13.25 7.24
CA SER A 42 -7.55 -11.93 7.64
C SER A 42 -7.86 -10.85 6.61
N LEU A 43 -7.79 -11.18 5.31
CA LEU A 43 -8.18 -10.28 4.22
C LEU A 43 -9.70 -10.08 4.20
N ALA A 44 -10.49 -11.15 4.34
CA ALA A 44 -11.95 -11.08 4.42
C ALA A 44 -12.40 -10.13 5.53
N THR A 45 -11.73 -10.19 6.68
CA THR A 45 -11.98 -9.32 7.84
C THR A 45 -11.67 -7.85 7.53
N SER A 46 -10.50 -7.55 6.98
CA SER A 46 -10.08 -6.18 6.72
C SER A 46 -10.93 -5.50 5.64
N LEU A 47 -11.38 -6.25 4.65
CA LEU A 47 -12.24 -5.77 3.55
C LEU A 47 -13.73 -5.78 3.90
N ARG A 48 -14.15 -6.47 4.95
CA ARG A 48 -15.57 -6.81 5.20
C ARG A 48 -16.23 -7.34 3.93
N TYR A 49 -15.55 -8.30 3.30
CA TYR A 49 -15.87 -8.69 1.93
C TYR A 49 -17.21 -9.42 1.80
N PHE A 50 -17.51 -10.31 2.74
CA PHE A 50 -18.77 -11.03 2.82
C PHE A 50 -19.74 -10.35 3.79
N THR A 51 -20.93 -10.91 3.92
CA THR A 51 -21.97 -10.46 4.87
C THR A 51 -22.52 -11.65 5.65
N GLY A 52 -23.27 -11.38 6.73
CA GLY A 52 -23.96 -12.41 7.52
C GLY A 52 -23.01 -13.43 8.16
N GLU A 53 -23.47 -14.68 8.23
CA GLU A 53 -22.77 -15.77 8.92
C GLU A 53 -21.40 -16.10 8.30
N GLU A 54 -21.24 -15.96 6.99
CA GLU A 54 -19.96 -16.21 6.34
C GLU A 54 -18.89 -15.22 6.79
N GLN A 55 -19.24 -13.92 6.84
CA GLN A 55 -18.33 -12.88 7.34
C GLN A 55 -18.00 -13.13 8.82
N ASP A 56 -18.99 -13.39 9.66
CA ASP A 56 -18.79 -13.66 11.08
C ASP A 56 -17.89 -14.88 11.31
N ARG A 57 -18.06 -15.95 10.52
CA ARG A 57 -17.20 -17.14 10.58
C ARG A 57 -15.74 -16.83 10.22
N LEU A 58 -15.50 -16.04 9.19
CA LEU A 58 -14.16 -15.65 8.75
C LEU A 58 -13.50 -14.67 9.72
N GLU A 59 -14.26 -13.75 10.30
CA GLU A 59 -13.74 -12.81 11.31
C GLU A 59 -13.25 -13.47 12.59
N ARG A 60 -13.72 -14.67 12.90
CA ARG A 60 -13.24 -15.48 14.05
C ARG A 60 -11.90 -16.16 13.77
N GLN A 61 -11.35 -16.04 12.56
CA GLN A 61 -10.17 -16.78 12.11
C GLN A 61 -9.03 -15.83 11.73
N LEU A 62 -7.81 -16.34 11.82
CA LEU A 62 -6.60 -15.71 11.26
C LEU A 62 -6.02 -16.60 10.17
N THR A 63 -5.53 -15.99 9.11
CA THR A 63 -4.84 -16.71 8.03
C THR A 63 -3.59 -17.39 8.58
N PRO A 64 -3.38 -18.71 8.33
CA PRO A 64 -2.16 -19.40 8.73
C PRO A 64 -0.91 -18.86 8.02
N LEU A 65 0.22 -18.84 8.74
CA LEU A 65 1.52 -18.37 8.23
C LEU A 65 2.42 -19.53 7.78
N THR A 66 1.82 -20.64 7.36
CA THR A 66 2.56 -21.88 7.01
C THR A 66 2.86 -21.94 5.52
N ILE A 67 3.95 -22.62 5.14
CA ILE A 67 4.26 -22.97 3.74
C ILE A 67 3.09 -23.74 3.08
N ALA A 68 2.35 -24.55 3.83
CA ALA A 68 1.17 -25.24 3.31
C ALA A 68 0.08 -24.25 2.87
N SER A 69 -0.19 -23.21 3.66
CA SER A 69 -1.14 -22.15 3.30
C SER A 69 -0.65 -21.35 2.08
N ALA A 70 0.64 -21.01 2.02
CA ALA A 70 1.24 -20.34 0.86
C ALA A 70 1.09 -21.19 -0.43
N ARG A 71 1.31 -22.52 -0.34
CA ARG A 71 1.12 -23.45 -1.48
C ARG A 71 -0.35 -23.53 -1.91
N GLN A 72 -1.31 -23.53 -1.00
CA GLN A 72 -2.73 -23.49 -1.37
C GLN A 72 -3.07 -22.22 -2.15
N ARG A 73 -2.58 -21.07 -1.70
CA ARG A 73 -2.75 -19.79 -2.41
C ARG A 73 -2.08 -19.80 -3.79
N LEU A 74 -0.88 -20.37 -3.90
CA LEU A 74 -0.18 -20.58 -5.18
C LEU A 74 -0.98 -21.44 -6.16
N GLN A 75 -1.56 -22.55 -5.69
CA GLN A 75 -2.39 -23.42 -6.52
C GLN A 75 -3.66 -22.70 -7.00
N LEU A 76 -4.26 -21.89 -6.11
CA LEU A 76 -5.41 -21.06 -6.49
C LEU A 76 -5.03 -20.02 -7.56
N ALA A 77 -3.86 -19.39 -7.45
CA ALA A 77 -3.35 -18.47 -8.47
C ALA A 77 -3.13 -19.17 -9.83
N ARG A 78 -2.52 -20.37 -9.82
CA ARG A 78 -2.33 -21.17 -11.04
C ARG A 78 -3.66 -21.57 -11.69
N LYS A 79 -4.64 -21.98 -10.87
CA LYS A 79 -6.01 -22.28 -11.33
C LYS A 79 -6.64 -21.04 -11.98
N GLY A 80 -6.54 -19.87 -11.30
CA GLY A 80 -7.08 -18.60 -11.81
C GLY A 80 -6.49 -18.23 -13.17
N LEU A 81 -5.16 -18.33 -13.33
CA LEU A 81 -4.48 -18.09 -14.62
C LEU A 81 -4.96 -19.04 -15.72
N ALA A 82 -5.07 -20.34 -15.41
CA ALA A 82 -5.52 -21.35 -16.38
C ALA A 82 -6.98 -21.11 -16.81
N GLU A 83 -7.84 -20.68 -15.91
CA GLU A 83 -9.24 -20.35 -16.21
C GLU A 83 -9.36 -19.04 -17.00
N LEU A 84 -8.63 -17.99 -16.59
CA LEU A 84 -8.59 -16.71 -17.28
C LEU A 84 -8.12 -16.86 -18.74
N GLY A 85 -7.14 -17.72 -18.98
CA GLY A 85 -6.63 -18.01 -20.32
C GLY A 85 -7.62 -18.68 -21.29
N LYS A 86 -8.80 -19.12 -20.82
CA LYS A 86 -9.85 -19.69 -21.66
C LYS A 86 -10.79 -18.65 -22.28
N PHE A 87 -10.71 -17.40 -21.83
CA PHE A 87 -11.55 -16.32 -22.34
C PHE A 87 -10.93 -15.68 -23.57
N ASP A 88 -11.76 -15.48 -24.61
CA ASP A 88 -11.37 -14.67 -25.77
C ASP A 88 -11.54 -13.18 -25.42
N LEU A 89 -10.42 -12.46 -25.36
CA LEU A 89 -10.40 -11.04 -25.01
C LEU A 89 -10.82 -10.12 -26.17
N ALA A 90 -10.86 -10.63 -27.42
CA ALA A 90 -11.13 -9.79 -28.60
C ALA A 90 -12.55 -9.18 -28.62
N GLY A 91 -13.53 -9.93 -28.08
CA GLY A 91 -14.94 -9.47 -28.00
C GLY A 91 -15.29 -8.71 -26.72
N MET A 92 -14.32 -8.43 -25.83
CA MET A 92 -14.57 -7.82 -24.53
C MET A 92 -14.54 -6.29 -24.58
N THR A 93 -15.25 -5.67 -23.63
CA THR A 93 -15.13 -4.23 -23.39
C THR A 93 -13.72 -3.88 -22.94
N GLU A 94 -13.34 -2.61 -23.06
CA GLU A 94 -12.04 -2.13 -22.59
C GLU A 94 -11.83 -2.40 -21.08
N THR A 95 -12.84 -2.11 -20.27
CA THR A 95 -12.79 -2.38 -18.81
C THR A 95 -12.56 -3.87 -18.52
N GLN A 96 -13.21 -4.77 -19.25
CA GLN A 96 -13.02 -6.21 -19.09
C GLN A 96 -11.60 -6.65 -19.46
N ARG A 97 -11.06 -6.16 -20.57
CA ARG A 97 -9.68 -6.46 -21.00
C ARG A 97 -8.65 -5.97 -19.97
N VAL A 98 -8.76 -4.71 -19.55
CA VAL A 98 -7.87 -4.13 -18.53
C VAL A 98 -7.95 -4.94 -17.24
N SER A 99 -9.15 -5.27 -16.79
CA SER A 99 -9.35 -6.08 -15.58
C SER A 99 -8.73 -7.47 -15.71
N ALA A 100 -8.84 -8.09 -16.88
CA ALA A 100 -8.21 -9.40 -17.16
C ALA A 100 -6.67 -9.30 -17.14
N GLU A 101 -6.09 -8.26 -17.73
CA GLU A 101 -4.65 -8.02 -17.74
C GLU A 101 -4.11 -7.75 -16.32
N VAL A 102 -4.84 -6.97 -15.51
CA VAL A 102 -4.49 -6.70 -14.10
C VAL A 102 -4.53 -7.99 -13.30
N MET A 103 -5.62 -8.76 -13.39
CA MET A 103 -5.72 -10.04 -12.67
C MET A 103 -4.63 -11.00 -13.10
N LYS A 104 -4.38 -11.13 -14.41
CA LYS A 104 -3.31 -11.97 -14.94
C LYS A 104 -1.96 -11.58 -14.34
N TRP A 105 -1.60 -10.31 -14.42
CA TRP A 105 -0.32 -9.82 -13.88
C TRP A 105 -0.18 -10.10 -12.38
N GLN A 106 -1.23 -9.82 -11.58
CA GLN A 106 -1.19 -10.06 -10.13
C GLN A 106 -1.03 -11.55 -9.80
N LEU A 107 -1.74 -12.44 -10.51
CA LEU A 107 -1.62 -13.88 -10.30
C LEU A 107 -0.26 -14.42 -10.80
N GLU A 108 0.27 -13.89 -11.92
CA GLU A 108 1.62 -14.22 -12.39
C GLU A 108 2.68 -13.83 -11.35
N MET A 109 2.55 -12.67 -10.68
CA MET A 109 3.46 -12.27 -9.61
C MET A 109 3.40 -13.23 -8.42
N VAL A 110 2.22 -13.70 -8.01
CA VAL A 110 2.06 -14.72 -6.96
C VAL A 110 2.75 -16.03 -7.35
N VAL A 111 2.64 -16.45 -8.62
CA VAL A 111 3.30 -17.68 -9.10
C VAL A 111 4.82 -17.50 -9.19
N ALA A 112 5.28 -16.36 -9.67
CA ALA A 112 6.70 -16.07 -9.84
C ALA A 112 7.43 -15.84 -8.51
N GLU A 113 6.71 -15.57 -7.42
CA GLU A 113 7.27 -15.37 -6.08
C GLU A 113 7.71 -16.68 -5.41
N GLU A 114 7.21 -17.84 -5.84
CA GLU A 114 7.47 -19.14 -5.18
C GLU A 114 8.95 -19.42 -4.90
N PRO A 115 9.92 -19.19 -5.82
CA PRO A 115 11.34 -19.42 -5.56
C PRO A 115 11.94 -18.47 -4.52
N TYR A 116 11.24 -17.38 -4.19
CA TYR A 116 11.74 -16.29 -3.38
C TYR A 116 11.09 -16.19 -1.98
N TRP A 117 10.25 -17.14 -1.58
CA TRP A 117 9.62 -17.14 -0.26
C TRP A 117 10.62 -17.14 0.91
N ASP A 118 11.81 -17.67 0.70
CA ASP A 118 12.86 -17.71 1.73
C ASP A 118 13.50 -16.34 2.01
N TYR A 119 13.18 -15.28 1.23
CA TYR A 119 13.74 -13.93 1.41
C TYR A 119 12.79 -12.98 2.16
N ASP A 120 11.66 -13.46 2.63
CA ASP A 120 10.73 -12.74 3.50
C ASP A 120 10.92 -13.20 4.95
N PHE A 121 11.25 -12.26 5.84
CA PHE A 121 11.50 -12.59 7.24
C PHE A 121 10.20 -12.58 8.03
N PRO A 122 9.78 -13.71 8.64
CA PRO A 122 8.51 -13.81 9.35
C PRO A 122 8.44 -12.96 10.62
N LEU A 123 9.60 -12.60 11.18
CA LEU A 123 9.77 -11.76 12.36
C LEU A 123 10.80 -10.66 12.04
N GLU A 124 10.33 -9.45 11.88
CA GLU A 124 11.16 -8.27 11.64
C GLU A 124 10.40 -7.01 12.08
N GLN A 125 11.06 -5.84 12.08
CA GLN A 125 10.56 -4.63 12.74
C GLN A 125 9.44 -3.89 11.98
N MET A 126 9.11 -4.27 10.74
CA MET A 126 8.16 -3.53 9.91
C MET A 126 6.90 -4.34 9.53
N ASN A 127 7.08 -5.50 8.90
CA ASN A 127 5.98 -6.33 8.38
C ASN A 127 5.87 -7.68 9.09
N GLY A 128 6.85 -8.06 9.91
CA GLY A 128 6.87 -9.32 10.65
C GLY A 128 5.60 -9.53 11.45
N TRP A 129 5.29 -10.79 11.78
CA TRP A 129 4.07 -11.11 12.54
C TRP A 129 3.97 -10.38 13.87
N ASN A 130 5.10 -10.07 14.51
CA ASN A 130 5.18 -9.25 15.73
C ASN A 130 4.60 -7.85 15.57
N VAL A 131 4.60 -7.29 14.34
CA VAL A 131 4.04 -5.98 14.00
C VAL A 131 2.66 -6.14 13.37
N SER A 132 2.56 -6.95 12.31
CA SER A 132 1.34 -7.08 11.52
C SER A 132 0.16 -7.64 12.32
N ALA A 133 0.41 -8.48 13.34
CA ALA A 133 -0.63 -8.91 14.27
C ALA A 133 -1.22 -7.71 15.03
N VAL A 134 -0.37 -6.82 15.55
CA VAL A 134 -0.84 -5.64 16.29
C VAL A 134 -1.67 -4.73 15.38
N GLU A 135 -1.19 -4.43 14.18
CA GLU A 135 -1.91 -3.59 13.22
C GLU A 135 -3.27 -4.18 12.81
N ARG A 136 -3.34 -5.50 12.59
CA ARG A 136 -4.60 -6.18 12.26
C ARG A 136 -5.67 -5.98 13.31
N PHE A 137 -5.32 -6.04 14.59
CA PHE A 137 -6.28 -5.91 15.68
C PHE A 137 -6.54 -4.46 16.07
N THR A 138 -5.53 -3.62 16.06
CA THR A 138 -5.69 -2.22 16.48
C THR A 138 -6.25 -1.33 15.38
N ILE A 139 -5.97 -1.64 14.10
CA ILE A 139 -6.33 -0.78 12.95
C ILE A 139 -7.32 -1.47 12.02
N ALA A 140 -6.87 -2.58 11.39
CA ALA A 140 -7.53 -3.13 10.23
C ALA A 140 -8.84 -3.88 10.56
N ARG A 141 -9.06 -4.28 11.81
CA ARG A 141 -10.29 -4.95 12.25
C ARG A 141 -11.31 -3.93 12.73
N PRO A 142 -12.37 -3.67 11.98
CA PRO A 142 -13.45 -2.80 12.42
C PRO A 142 -14.29 -3.48 13.52
N LEU A 143 -14.91 -2.68 14.39
CA LEU A 143 -15.84 -3.14 15.41
C LEU A 143 -17.03 -2.17 15.41
N THR A 144 -18.19 -2.61 14.89
CA THR A 144 -19.38 -1.78 14.65
C THR A 144 -20.67 -2.38 15.23
N LYS A 145 -20.64 -3.64 15.63
CA LYS A 145 -21.79 -4.37 16.23
C LYS A 145 -21.27 -5.30 17.35
N PRO A 146 -22.13 -5.73 18.30
CA PRO A 146 -21.72 -6.61 19.40
C PRO A 146 -21.01 -7.90 18.95
N ARG A 147 -21.46 -8.50 17.85
CA ARG A 147 -20.88 -9.72 17.29
C ARG A 147 -19.41 -9.52 16.89
N ASP A 148 -19.02 -8.33 16.43
CA ASP A 148 -17.63 -8.02 16.06
C ASP A 148 -16.70 -8.11 17.28
N ALA A 149 -17.19 -7.76 18.48
CA ALA A 149 -16.41 -7.87 19.72
C ALA A 149 -16.16 -9.34 20.12
N GLU A 150 -17.17 -10.20 19.97
CA GLU A 150 -17.00 -11.65 20.18
C GLU A 150 -16.04 -12.26 19.16
N ASN A 151 -16.14 -11.85 17.89
CA ASN A 151 -15.23 -12.29 16.82
C ASN A 151 -13.80 -11.81 17.07
N TYR A 152 -13.63 -10.60 17.63
CA TYR A 152 -12.32 -10.08 18.02
C TYR A 152 -11.62 -11.01 19.01
N VAL A 153 -12.29 -11.35 20.12
CA VAL A 153 -11.70 -12.22 21.17
C VAL A 153 -11.42 -13.63 20.63
N ALA A 154 -12.33 -14.19 19.83
CA ALA A 154 -12.14 -15.48 19.20
C ALA A 154 -10.91 -15.52 18.28
N ALA A 155 -10.67 -14.46 17.49
CA ALA A 155 -9.49 -14.32 16.65
C ALA A 155 -8.23 -14.05 17.48
N LEU A 156 -8.33 -13.26 18.57
CA LEU A 156 -7.21 -12.95 19.46
C LEU A 156 -6.63 -14.23 20.07
N GLY A 157 -7.48 -15.20 20.39
CA GLY A 157 -7.05 -16.53 20.89
C GLY A 157 -6.20 -17.33 19.90
N GLN A 158 -6.14 -16.93 18.60
CA GLN A 158 -5.30 -17.60 17.60
C GLN A 158 -3.95 -16.92 17.37
N VAL A 159 -3.74 -15.73 17.93
CA VAL A 159 -2.54 -14.89 17.67
C VAL A 159 -1.26 -15.62 18.08
N SER A 160 -1.28 -16.31 19.24
CA SER A 160 -0.12 -17.08 19.72
C SER A 160 0.23 -18.25 18.81
N ALA A 161 -0.76 -18.95 18.27
CA ALA A 161 -0.54 -20.04 17.31
C ALA A 161 0.13 -19.51 16.02
N ARG A 162 -0.29 -18.35 15.51
CA ARG A 162 0.39 -17.71 14.36
C ARG A 162 1.80 -17.28 14.70
N MET A 163 2.07 -16.83 15.93
CA MET A 163 3.43 -16.53 16.37
C MET A 163 4.31 -17.79 16.40
N GLU A 164 3.78 -18.91 16.84
CA GLU A 164 4.52 -20.18 16.80
C GLU A 164 4.87 -20.61 15.37
N GLU A 165 3.97 -20.38 14.41
CA GLU A 165 4.26 -20.60 12.99
C GLU A 165 5.37 -19.69 12.48
N ALA A 166 5.35 -18.40 12.83
CA ALA A 166 6.40 -17.44 12.48
C ALA A 166 7.75 -17.80 13.10
N ILE A 167 7.76 -18.27 14.35
CA ILE A 167 8.96 -18.78 15.05
C ILE A 167 9.51 -20.02 14.32
N ALA A 168 8.65 -20.95 13.95
CA ALA A 168 9.06 -22.17 13.25
C ALA A 168 9.69 -21.83 11.89
N GLU A 169 9.10 -20.89 11.16
CA GLU A 169 9.63 -20.42 9.88
C GLU A 169 10.95 -19.67 10.05
N SER A 170 11.07 -18.77 11.05
CA SER A 170 12.33 -18.09 11.37
C SER A 170 13.46 -19.07 11.66
N ARG A 171 13.17 -20.17 12.39
CA ARG A 171 14.15 -21.23 12.64
C ARG A 171 14.50 -22.01 11.37
N ARG A 172 13.53 -22.29 10.51
CA ARG A 172 13.75 -22.97 9.21
C ARG A 172 14.69 -22.14 8.33
N LEU A 173 14.45 -20.83 8.23
CA LEU A 173 15.29 -19.91 7.48
C LEU A 173 16.70 -19.81 8.07
N ALA A 174 16.82 -19.69 9.39
CA ALA A 174 18.12 -19.65 10.07
C ALA A 174 18.93 -20.94 9.86
N ALA A 175 18.28 -22.10 9.76
CA ALA A 175 18.95 -23.37 9.41
C ALA A 175 19.54 -23.34 7.98
N LYS A 176 18.97 -22.53 7.09
CA LYS A 176 19.48 -22.27 5.72
C LYS A 176 20.46 -21.09 5.65
N ASN A 177 20.91 -20.53 6.78
CA ASN A 177 21.70 -19.29 6.88
C ASN A 177 20.99 -18.04 6.32
N VAL A 178 19.68 -18.06 6.21
CA VAL A 178 18.87 -16.87 5.89
C VAL A 178 18.44 -16.24 7.22
N ILE A 179 19.22 -15.26 7.67
CA ILE A 179 19.07 -14.57 8.96
C ILE A 179 18.95 -13.08 8.66
N PRO A 180 18.05 -12.33 9.32
CA PRO A 180 18.01 -10.88 9.20
C PRO A 180 19.36 -10.22 9.55
N PRO A 181 19.68 -9.05 9.00
CA PRO A 181 20.81 -8.26 9.46
C PRO A 181 20.78 -8.04 10.97
N ARG A 182 21.95 -7.94 11.61
CA ARG A 182 22.07 -7.77 13.07
C ARG A 182 21.23 -6.63 13.60
N PHE A 183 21.30 -5.45 12.97
CA PHE A 183 20.54 -4.26 13.40
C PHE A 183 19.02 -4.46 13.28
N ILE A 184 18.55 -5.29 12.33
CA ILE A 184 17.13 -5.67 12.21
C ILE A 184 16.72 -6.60 13.37
N LEU A 185 17.56 -7.60 13.68
CA LEU A 185 17.29 -8.48 14.82
C LEU A 185 17.23 -7.68 16.14
N GLU A 186 18.20 -6.77 16.37
CA GLU A 186 18.26 -5.93 17.56
C GLU A 186 17.02 -5.02 17.68
N ALA A 187 16.62 -4.36 16.59
CA ALA A 187 15.41 -3.54 16.53
C ALA A 187 14.14 -4.36 16.81
N THR A 188 14.02 -5.54 16.20
CA THR A 188 12.87 -6.42 16.37
C THR A 188 12.77 -6.96 17.80
N ILE A 189 13.90 -7.40 18.38
CA ILE A 189 13.97 -7.86 19.77
C ILE A 189 13.52 -6.75 20.72
N LYS A 190 14.03 -5.53 20.53
CA LYS A 190 13.64 -4.36 21.33
C LYS A 190 12.16 -4.05 21.21
N GLN A 191 11.61 -4.11 20.00
CA GLN A 191 10.18 -3.90 19.74
C GLN A 191 9.32 -4.95 20.45
N ILE A 192 9.71 -6.23 20.39
CA ILE A 192 9.02 -7.32 21.09
C ILE A 192 9.09 -7.13 22.61
N GLN A 193 10.23 -6.72 23.14
CA GLN A 193 10.38 -6.42 24.58
C GLN A 193 9.46 -5.29 25.01
N ASN A 194 9.43 -4.19 24.27
CA ASN A 194 8.53 -3.06 24.54
C ASN A 194 7.04 -3.45 24.48
N PHE A 195 6.68 -4.44 23.64
CA PHE A 195 5.30 -4.93 23.53
C PHE A 195 4.86 -5.75 24.77
N VAL A 196 5.76 -6.49 25.39
CA VAL A 196 5.44 -7.36 26.55
C VAL A 196 5.76 -6.69 27.91
N ASP A 197 6.30 -5.49 27.91
CA ASP A 197 6.65 -4.75 29.13
C ASP A 197 5.43 -4.20 29.88
N PRO A 198 4.39 -3.62 29.22
CA PRO A 198 3.19 -3.16 29.90
C PRO A 198 2.43 -4.30 30.59
N SER A 199 1.63 -3.97 31.62
CA SER A 199 0.66 -4.93 32.16
C SER A 199 -0.32 -5.37 31.07
N PRO A 200 -0.86 -6.61 31.13
CA PRO A 200 -1.75 -7.13 30.08
C PRO A 200 -2.94 -6.21 29.74
N GLY A 201 -3.54 -5.54 30.74
CA GLY A 201 -4.64 -4.60 30.52
C GLY A 201 -4.23 -3.31 29.80
N GLN A 202 -2.94 -2.99 29.77
CA GLN A 202 -2.37 -1.84 29.06
C GLN A 202 -1.80 -2.21 27.67
N ASN A 203 -1.84 -3.50 27.31
CA ASN A 203 -1.35 -3.94 26.02
C ASN A 203 -2.22 -3.37 24.88
N PRO A 204 -1.64 -3.02 23.71
CA PRO A 204 -2.39 -2.49 22.56
C PRO A 204 -3.58 -3.33 22.12
N PHE A 205 -3.52 -4.66 22.23
CA PHE A 205 -4.66 -5.53 21.91
C PHE A 205 -5.86 -5.31 22.83
N VAL A 206 -5.62 -4.98 24.09
CA VAL A 206 -6.70 -4.73 25.06
C VAL A 206 -7.17 -3.28 25.00
N THR A 207 -6.25 -2.31 24.99
CA THR A 207 -6.61 -0.89 25.02
C THR A 207 -7.36 -0.46 23.76
N ALA A 208 -6.91 -0.88 22.55
CA ALA A 208 -7.62 -0.59 21.32
C ALA A 208 -8.97 -1.33 21.23
N PHE A 209 -9.08 -2.52 21.82
CA PHE A 209 -10.34 -3.25 21.89
C PHE A 209 -11.37 -2.53 22.76
N VAL A 210 -10.96 -2.06 23.93
CA VAL A 210 -11.82 -1.28 24.85
C VAL A 210 -12.28 0.01 24.16
N GLU A 211 -11.38 0.74 23.52
CA GLU A 211 -11.70 1.96 22.78
C GLU A 211 -12.74 1.68 21.67
N LYS A 212 -12.52 0.65 20.87
CA LYS A 212 -13.48 0.25 19.80
C LYS A 212 -14.84 -0.17 20.35
N MET A 213 -14.88 -0.94 21.45
CA MET A 213 -16.15 -1.33 22.09
C MET A 213 -16.90 -0.13 22.66
N SER A 214 -16.20 0.88 23.16
CA SER A 214 -16.85 2.07 23.72
C SER A 214 -17.65 2.87 22.69
N ALA A 215 -17.26 2.77 21.41
CA ALA A 215 -17.95 3.39 20.29
C ALA A 215 -19.21 2.63 19.81
N VAL A 216 -19.52 1.46 20.41
CA VAL A 216 -20.68 0.64 20.03
C VAL A 216 -21.69 0.57 21.18
N ASP A 217 -22.68 1.45 21.17
CA ASP A 217 -23.69 1.57 22.25
C ASP A 217 -24.45 0.29 22.52
N ALA A 218 -24.65 -0.54 21.49
CA ALA A 218 -25.39 -1.79 21.57
C ALA A 218 -24.69 -2.89 22.40
N ILE A 219 -23.43 -2.69 22.86
CA ILE A 219 -22.73 -3.65 23.73
C ILE A 219 -23.02 -3.30 25.19
N PRO A 220 -23.71 -4.16 25.96
CA PRO A 220 -23.97 -3.93 27.38
C PRO A 220 -22.67 -3.81 28.22
N ALA A 221 -22.67 -2.99 29.26
CA ALA A 221 -21.51 -2.79 30.11
C ALA A 221 -20.94 -4.09 30.70
N ALA A 222 -21.79 -4.99 31.14
CA ALA A 222 -21.38 -6.31 31.67
C ALA A 222 -20.68 -7.16 30.59
N GLN A 223 -21.15 -7.13 29.35
CA GLN A 223 -20.52 -7.84 28.22
C GLN A 223 -19.19 -7.20 27.85
N ARG A 224 -19.08 -5.85 27.86
CA ARG A 224 -17.80 -5.15 27.61
C ARG A 224 -16.75 -5.59 28.62
N GLU A 225 -17.11 -5.63 29.92
CA GLU A 225 -16.20 -6.05 30.98
C GLU A 225 -15.80 -7.51 30.87
N GLN A 226 -16.73 -8.40 30.57
CA GLN A 226 -16.45 -9.83 30.34
C GLN A 226 -15.45 -10.03 29.19
N LEU A 227 -15.72 -9.39 28.02
CA LEU A 227 -14.86 -9.52 26.84
C LEU A 227 -13.49 -8.87 27.06
N ARG A 228 -13.43 -7.74 27.77
CA ARG A 228 -12.16 -7.10 28.19
C ARG A 228 -11.32 -8.06 29.03
N ALA A 229 -11.93 -8.65 30.08
CA ALA A 229 -11.22 -9.58 30.96
C ALA A 229 -10.73 -10.84 30.22
N GLU A 230 -11.51 -11.34 29.27
CA GLU A 230 -11.12 -12.47 28.42
C GLU A 230 -9.93 -12.11 27.51
N ALA A 231 -9.98 -10.95 26.85
CA ALA A 231 -8.87 -10.45 26.03
C ALA A 231 -7.59 -10.27 26.88
N GLU A 232 -7.70 -9.67 28.06
CA GLU A 232 -6.59 -9.49 28.99
C GLU A 232 -5.98 -10.83 29.43
N LYS A 233 -6.82 -11.82 29.74
CA LYS A 233 -6.37 -13.18 30.07
C LYS A 233 -5.60 -13.84 28.91
N ILE A 234 -6.09 -13.71 27.66
CA ILE A 234 -5.40 -14.24 26.48
C ILE A 234 -4.03 -13.58 26.32
N VAL A 235 -3.94 -12.26 26.48
CA VAL A 235 -2.68 -11.51 26.42
C VAL A 235 -1.71 -12.02 27.48
N ALA A 236 -2.16 -12.10 28.74
CA ALA A 236 -1.34 -12.51 29.88
C ALA A 236 -0.80 -13.94 29.74
N THR A 237 -1.66 -14.89 29.35
CA THR A 237 -1.33 -16.32 29.43
C THR A 237 -0.79 -16.92 28.15
N GLN A 238 -1.09 -16.34 26.99
CA GLN A 238 -0.74 -16.91 25.69
C GLN A 238 0.17 -15.98 24.88
N ILE A 239 -0.23 -14.73 24.69
CA ILE A 239 0.45 -13.81 23.76
C ILE A 239 1.82 -13.42 24.30
N TYR A 240 1.93 -13.02 25.57
CA TYR A 240 3.20 -12.64 26.16
C TYR A 240 4.21 -13.79 26.17
N ALA A 241 3.77 -15.02 26.42
CA ALA A 241 4.64 -16.18 26.35
C ALA A 241 5.17 -16.43 24.93
N ALA A 242 4.31 -16.30 23.91
CA ALA A 242 4.69 -16.47 22.52
C ALA A 242 5.65 -15.37 22.04
N TRP A 243 5.42 -14.10 22.40
CA TRP A 243 6.33 -12.98 22.07
C TRP A 243 7.70 -13.12 22.75
N LYS A 244 7.75 -13.49 24.03
CA LYS A 244 9.02 -13.79 24.72
C LYS A 244 9.79 -14.92 24.04
N LYS A 245 9.09 -15.96 23.58
CA LYS A 245 9.71 -17.06 22.82
C LYS A 245 10.24 -16.59 21.45
N ALA A 246 9.53 -15.69 20.77
CA ALA A 246 10.00 -15.06 19.53
C ALA A 246 11.28 -14.26 19.78
N ALA A 247 11.32 -13.41 20.82
CA ALA A 247 12.51 -12.66 21.19
C ALA A 247 13.71 -13.59 21.48
N ALA A 248 13.51 -14.64 22.26
CA ALA A 248 14.55 -15.64 22.56
C ALA A 248 15.05 -16.35 21.28
N THR A 249 14.15 -16.63 20.32
CA THR A 249 14.52 -17.23 19.03
C THR A 249 15.40 -16.28 18.21
N LEU A 250 15.07 -14.99 18.15
CA LEU A 250 15.88 -14.00 17.46
C LEU A 250 17.22 -13.72 18.18
N GLN A 251 17.24 -13.69 19.52
CA GLN A 251 18.47 -13.57 20.30
C GLN A 251 19.46 -14.71 19.99
N ALA A 252 18.97 -15.93 19.82
CA ALA A 252 19.80 -17.08 19.46
C ALA A 252 20.41 -16.97 18.04
N GLN A 253 19.88 -16.11 17.18
CA GLN A 253 20.40 -15.86 15.82
C GLN A 253 21.48 -14.76 15.79
N LEU A 254 21.54 -13.86 16.79
CA LEU A 254 22.49 -12.74 16.84
C LEU A 254 23.95 -13.13 16.63
N PRO A 255 24.50 -14.20 17.24
CA PRO A 255 25.91 -14.57 17.04
C PRO A 255 26.26 -14.93 15.59
N ARG A 256 25.27 -15.33 14.78
CA ARG A 256 25.44 -15.72 13.38
C ARG A 256 25.09 -14.61 12.40
N SER A 257 24.53 -13.49 12.87
CA SER A 257 24.12 -12.38 12.03
C SER A 257 25.29 -11.46 11.68
N THR A 258 25.20 -10.78 10.53
CA THR A 258 26.12 -9.73 10.08
C THR A 258 25.39 -8.40 9.93
N ASN A 259 26.12 -7.31 9.72
CA ASN A 259 25.52 -5.99 9.43
C ASN A 259 25.30 -5.76 7.92
N ASP A 260 25.53 -6.77 7.10
CA ASP A 260 25.24 -6.69 5.67
C ASP A 260 23.72 -6.56 5.44
N ALA A 261 23.30 -5.47 4.82
CA ALA A 261 21.89 -5.14 4.66
C ALA A 261 21.26 -5.76 3.40
N GLY A 262 22.06 -5.97 2.34
CA GLY A 262 21.54 -6.32 1.01
C GLY A 262 21.28 -7.80 0.80
N LEU A 263 20.39 -8.11 -0.15
CA LEU A 263 20.09 -9.49 -0.56
C LEU A 263 21.29 -10.20 -1.20
N TRP A 264 22.26 -9.46 -1.78
CA TRP A 264 23.47 -10.00 -2.38
C TRP A 264 24.24 -10.98 -1.47
N ARG A 265 24.09 -10.85 -0.15
CA ARG A 265 24.71 -11.75 0.85
C ARG A 265 24.08 -13.14 0.92
N LEU A 266 22.88 -13.32 0.35
CA LEU A 266 22.14 -14.56 0.34
C LEU A 266 22.32 -15.29 -1.00
N LYS A 267 22.33 -16.61 -0.98
CA LYS A 267 22.41 -17.41 -2.22
C LYS A 267 21.17 -17.15 -3.07
N GLY A 268 21.31 -16.73 -4.33
CA GLY A 268 20.18 -16.36 -5.20
C GLY A 268 19.57 -14.97 -4.87
N GLY A 269 20.25 -14.20 -4.02
CA GLY A 269 19.82 -12.85 -3.63
C GLY A 269 19.69 -11.85 -4.76
N PRO A 270 20.64 -11.80 -5.73
CA PRO A 270 20.52 -10.94 -6.90
C PRO A 270 19.28 -11.22 -7.75
N GLU A 271 18.93 -12.49 -7.97
CA GLU A 271 17.74 -12.90 -8.70
C GLU A 271 16.47 -12.56 -7.92
N ALA A 272 16.46 -12.76 -6.60
CA ALA A 272 15.37 -12.35 -5.73
C ALA A 272 15.16 -10.82 -5.78
N TYR A 273 16.24 -10.04 -5.75
CA TYR A 273 16.15 -8.59 -5.84
C TYR A 273 15.59 -8.13 -7.18
N ALA A 274 16.02 -8.74 -8.29
CA ALA A 274 15.46 -8.46 -9.62
C ALA A 274 13.95 -8.76 -9.67
N PHE A 275 13.50 -9.87 -9.04
CA PHE A 275 12.08 -10.16 -8.90
C PHE A 275 11.34 -9.09 -8.09
N PHE A 276 11.85 -8.67 -6.93
CA PHE A 276 11.21 -7.65 -6.11
C PHE A 276 11.16 -6.28 -6.82
N LEU A 277 12.21 -5.88 -7.52
CA LEU A 277 12.17 -4.69 -8.36
C LEU A 277 11.02 -4.77 -9.39
N ARG A 278 10.94 -5.88 -10.13
CA ARG A 278 9.86 -6.09 -11.10
C ARG A 278 8.48 -6.04 -10.45
N ARG A 279 8.31 -6.71 -9.31
CA ARG A 279 7.05 -6.76 -8.57
C ARG A 279 6.58 -5.37 -8.15
N PHE A 280 7.46 -4.54 -7.61
CA PHE A 280 7.10 -3.24 -7.06
C PHE A 280 7.09 -2.12 -8.09
N THR A 281 8.01 -2.11 -9.04
CA THR A 281 8.04 -1.10 -10.11
C THR A 281 7.14 -1.43 -11.28
N THR A 282 6.74 -2.69 -11.43
CA THR A 282 6.02 -3.23 -12.60
C THR A 282 6.75 -2.98 -13.93
N THR A 283 8.07 -2.85 -13.90
CA THR A 283 8.93 -2.66 -15.06
C THR A 283 9.98 -3.77 -15.17
N ASN A 284 10.68 -3.85 -16.29
CA ASN A 284 11.82 -4.75 -16.48
C ASN A 284 13.16 -4.02 -16.30
N LEU A 285 13.18 -2.85 -15.64
CA LEU A 285 14.41 -2.12 -15.35
C LEU A 285 15.31 -2.93 -14.42
N THR A 286 16.59 -2.96 -14.76
CA THR A 286 17.61 -3.57 -13.90
C THR A 286 17.94 -2.67 -12.71
N ALA A 287 18.57 -3.24 -11.68
CA ALA A 287 19.06 -2.48 -10.53
C ALA A 287 20.02 -1.35 -10.95
N ASP A 288 20.89 -1.61 -11.93
CA ASP A 288 21.84 -0.62 -12.46
C ASP A 288 21.13 0.54 -13.16
N GLN A 289 20.12 0.25 -13.98
CA GLN A 289 19.31 1.28 -14.63
C GLN A 289 18.56 2.13 -13.62
N ILE A 290 17.95 1.51 -12.61
CA ILE A 290 17.22 2.23 -11.54
C ILE A 290 18.19 3.10 -10.73
N HIS A 291 19.39 2.60 -10.42
CA HIS A 291 20.43 3.35 -9.72
C HIS A 291 20.81 4.61 -10.48
N GLU A 292 21.10 4.47 -11.78
CA GLU A 292 21.49 5.58 -12.66
C GLU A 292 20.36 6.62 -12.80
N ILE A 293 19.10 6.16 -12.98
CA ILE A 293 17.94 7.05 -12.96
C ILE A 293 17.91 7.82 -11.63
N GLY A 294 18.16 7.15 -10.51
CA GLY A 294 18.20 7.77 -9.19
C GLY A 294 19.25 8.89 -9.10
N LEU A 295 20.48 8.62 -9.55
CA LEU A 295 21.57 9.61 -9.55
C LEU A 295 21.22 10.84 -10.40
N GLN A 296 20.65 10.63 -11.59
CA GLN A 296 20.22 11.71 -12.49
C GLN A 296 19.12 12.56 -11.86
N GLN A 297 18.11 11.93 -11.23
CA GLN A 297 17.04 12.67 -10.58
C GLN A 297 17.53 13.43 -9.34
N VAL A 298 18.42 12.85 -8.53
CA VAL A 298 19.03 13.55 -7.39
C VAL A 298 19.75 14.82 -7.87
N SER A 299 20.62 14.73 -8.89
CA SER A 299 21.34 15.86 -9.45
C SER A 299 20.40 16.96 -9.98
N ARG A 300 19.37 16.56 -10.72
CA ARG A 300 18.35 17.48 -11.27
C ARG A 300 17.63 18.24 -10.14
N ILE A 301 17.16 17.53 -9.13
CA ILE A 301 16.36 18.12 -8.05
C ILE A 301 17.23 19.03 -7.17
N GLU A 302 18.44 18.59 -6.80
CA GLU A 302 19.36 19.41 -5.99
C GLU A 302 19.75 20.71 -6.72
N THR A 303 19.89 20.68 -8.04
CA THR A 303 20.10 21.90 -8.85
C THR A 303 18.92 22.86 -8.74
N GLN A 304 17.69 22.36 -8.80
CA GLN A 304 16.48 23.18 -8.64
C GLN A 304 16.36 23.75 -7.22
N MET A 305 16.66 22.92 -6.21
CA MET A 305 16.65 23.35 -4.81
C MET A 305 17.71 24.45 -4.55
N ASP A 306 18.92 24.31 -5.09
CA ASP A 306 19.96 25.35 -4.97
C ASP A 306 19.50 26.68 -5.52
N ALA A 307 18.85 26.67 -6.68
CA ALA A 307 18.32 27.89 -7.29
C ALA A 307 17.26 28.58 -6.42
N LEU A 308 16.36 27.81 -5.79
CA LEU A 308 15.35 28.35 -4.89
C LEU A 308 15.94 28.81 -3.53
N LEU A 309 16.89 28.06 -2.97
CA LEU A 309 17.58 28.45 -1.73
C LEU A 309 18.33 29.78 -1.90
N ARG A 310 18.95 30.01 -3.06
CA ARG A 310 19.59 31.30 -3.37
C ARG A 310 18.61 32.48 -3.43
N LYS A 311 17.38 32.25 -3.91
CA LYS A 311 16.32 33.27 -3.88
C LYS A 311 15.88 33.65 -2.46
N LEU A 312 16.16 32.78 -1.48
CA LEU A 312 15.93 33.03 -0.05
C LEU A 312 17.20 33.54 0.67
N ASP A 313 18.22 34.00 -0.08
CA ASP A 313 19.52 34.44 0.44
C ASP A 313 20.28 33.37 1.24
N ARG A 314 19.92 32.09 1.02
CA ARG A 314 20.59 30.94 1.66
C ARG A 314 21.64 30.38 0.70
N THR A 315 22.86 30.95 0.74
CA THR A 315 23.93 30.65 -0.24
C THR A 315 25.06 29.80 0.31
N ALA A 316 25.27 29.75 1.64
CA ALA A 316 26.42 29.09 2.26
C ALA A 316 26.11 27.66 2.71
N GLY A 317 26.97 26.72 2.34
CA GLY A 317 26.87 25.30 2.71
C GLY A 317 26.21 24.44 1.62
N SER A 318 26.08 23.13 1.89
CA SER A 318 25.42 22.19 0.99
C SER A 318 23.90 22.45 0.86
N VAL A 319 23.27 21.93 -0.19
CA VAL A 319 21.80 21.97 -0.32
C VAL A 319 21.15 21.34 0.90
N LYS A 320 21.67 20.19 1.35
CA LYS A 320 21.19 19.48 2.55
C LYS A 320 21.22 20.38 3.79
N ASP A 321 22.35 21.02 4.10
CA ASP A 321 22.50 21.85 5.31
C ASP A 321 21.58 23.06 5.30
N ARG A 322 21.44 23.70 4.14
CA ARG A 322 20.56 24.86 3.95
C ARG A 322 19.09 24.50 4.07
N THR A 323 18.71 23.36 3.53
CA THR A 323 17.32 22.85 3.63
C THR A 323 16.98 22.45 5.06
N GLU A 324 17.91 21.81 5.77
CA GLU A 324 17.69 21.44 7.17
C GLU A 324 17.53 22.68 8.08
N LYS A 325 18.35 23.71 7.89
CA LYS A 325 18.17 25.00 8.59
C LYS A 325 16.81 25.62 8.29
N LEU A 326 16.39 25.61 7.02
CA LEU A 326 15.07 26.11 6.65
C LEU A 326 13.94 25.33 7.33
N ARG A 327 14.04 24.02 7.41
CA ARG A 327 13.06 23.15 8.09
C ARG A 327 12.93 23.52 9.57
N LEU A 328 14.06 23.76 10.25
CA LEU A 328 14.08 24.18 11.66
C LEU A 328 13.44 25.57 11.85
N ASP A 329 13.71 26.50 10.93
CA ASP A 329 13.12 27.86 10.99
C ASP A 329 11.59 27.84 10.78
N LEU A 330 11.07 26.80 10.12
CA LEU A 330 9.64 26.63 9.84
C LEU A 330 8.93 25.68 10.84
N GLN A 331 9.61 25.31 11.91
CA GLN A 331 9.02 24.50 12.98
C GLN A 331 7.94 25.28 13.74
N TYR A 332 6.85 24.61 14.11
CA TYR A 332 5.83 25.22 14.96
C TYR A 332 6.42 25.61 16.32
N PRO A 333 6.05 26.78 16.87
CA PRO A 333 6.46 27.16 18.21
C PRO A 333 6.02 26.12 19.25
N ASN A 334 6.90 25.76 20.20
CA ASN A 334 6.60 24.78 21.24
C ASN A 334 5.93 23.49 20.69
N PRO A 335 6.61 22.70 19.84
CA PRO A 335 6.01 21.62 19.04
C PRO A 335 5.37 20.50 19.87
N THR A 336 5.62 20.47 21.18
CA THR A 336 4.98 19.53 22.13
C THR A 336 3.69 20.07 22.73
N SER A 337 3.40 21.38 22.61
CA SER A 337 2.20 22.00 23.17
C SER A 337 0.93 21.53 22.46
N ASP A 338 -0.18 21.45 23.20
CA ASP A 338 -1.47 21.08 22.62
C ASP A 338 -1.94 22.14 21.60
N GLU A 339 -1.56 23.40 21.77
CA GLU A 339 -1.86 24.47 20.82
C GLU A 339 -1.20 24.23 19.45
N SER A 340 0.12 24.04 19.40
CA SER A 340 0.84 23.74 18.16
C SER A 340 0.35 22.44 17.53
N ARG A 341 0.06 21.43 18.35
CA ARG A 341 -0.49 20.14 17.91
C ARG A 341 -1.91 20.29 17.32
N ALA A 342 -2.70 21.25 17.80
CA ALA A 342 -3.98 21.59 17.21
C ALA A 342 -3.82 22.47 15.96
N GLN A 343 -2.83 23.38 15.96
CA GLN A 343 -2.59 24.29 14.83
C GLN A 343 -2.21 23.52 13.55
N ILE A 344 -1.28 22.57 13.63
CA ILE A 344 -0.90 21.78 12.45
C ILE A 344 -2.11 21.03 11.83
N MET A 345 -3.08 20.61 12.65
CA MET A 345 -4.30 19.97 12.16
C MET A 345 -5.21 20.95 11.45
N ARG A 346 -5.34 22.19 11.95
CA ARG A 346 -6.11 23.25 11.27
C ARG A 346 -5.47 23.64 9.94
N ASP A 347 -4.15 23.80 9.93
CA ASP A 347 -3.40 24.11 8.71
C ASP A 347 -3.52 22.98 7.67
N ALA A 348 -3.44 21.73 8.11
CA ALA A 348 -3.62 20.58 7.24
C ALA A 348 -5.03 20.52 6.63
N ASP A 349 -6.08 20.76 7.43
CA ASP A 349 -7.45 20.82 6.89
C ASP A 349 -7.62 21.99 5.90
N ALA A 350 -7.09 23.17 6.21
CA ALA A 350 -7.13 24.32 5.33
C ALA A 350 -6.44 24.06 3.97
N ILE A 351 -5.27 23.38 3.98
CA ILE A 351 -4.55 23.00 2.76
C ILE A 351 -5.40 22.02 1.93
N VAL A 352 -6.01 21.02 2.56
CA VAL A 352 -6.87 20.07 1.83
C VAL A 352 -8.07 20.76 1.21
N ARG A 353 -8.76 21.67 1.94
CA ARG A 353 -9.90 22.43 1.41
C ARG A 353 -9.51 23.36 0.25
N ASP A 354 -8.34 24.00 0.30
CA ASP A 354 -7.81 24.78 -0.81
C ASP A 354 -7.49 23.88 -2.02
N ALA A 355 -6.85 22.74 -1.79
CA ALA A 355 -6.55 21.77 -2.83
C ALA A 355 -7.81 21.23 -3.54
N GLU A 356 -8.91 20.96 -2.82
CA GLU A 356 -10.19 20.54 -3.40
C GLU A 356 -10.75 21.58 -4.39
N LYS A 357 -10.63 22.88 -4.05
CA LYS A 357 -11.07 23.98 -4.94
C LYS A 357 -10.22 24.05 -6.21
N ARG A 358 -8.89 23.95 -6.05
CA ARG A 358 -7.94 24.02 -7.19
C ARG A 358 -8.03 22.78 -8.08
N ALA A 359 -8.24 21.60 -7.52
CA ALA A 359 -8.41 20.36 -8.26
C ALA A 359 -9.62 20.40 -9.21
N ALA A 360 -10.65 21.19 -8.90
CA ALA A 360 -11.80 21.40 -9.81
C ALA A 360 -11.41 21.97 -11.19
N LEU A 361 -10.26 22.65 -11.29
CA LEU A 361 -9.75 23.18 -12.55
C LEU A 361 -8.94 22.17 -13.37
N LEU A 362 -8.43 21.10 -12.73
CA LEU A 362 -7.52 20.14 -13.33
C LEU A 362 -8.15 18.75 -13.55
N PHE A 363 -9.28 18.46 -12.91
CA PHE A 363 -9.92 17.15 -12.92
C PHE A 363 -11.42 17.25 -13.17
N ASP A 364 -11.94 16.43 -14.08
CA ASP A 364 -13.38 16.22 -14.25
C ASP A 364 -13.87 15.15 -13.28
N LEU A 365 -13.10 14.06 -13.12
CA LEU A 365 -13.38 13.00 -12.15
C LEU A 365 -12.91 13.45 -10.77
N ARG A 366 -13.84 13.39 -9.80
CA ARG A 366 -13.55 13.69 -8.40
C ARG A 366 -14.25 12.67 -7.49
N PRO A 367 -13.62 12.26 -6.38
CA PRO A 367 -14.27 11.41 -5.41
C PRO A 367 -15.58 12.02 -4.89
N LYS A 368 -16.57 11.18 -4.66
CA LYS A 368 -17.83 11.56 -3.98
C LYS A 368 -17.65 11.52 -2.47
N ALA A 369 -16.88 10.55 -1.98
CA ALA A 369 -16.54 10.44 -0.57
C ALA A 369 -15.69 11.65 -0.15
N PRO A 370 -15.98 12.31 0.96
CA PRO A 370 -15.12 13.37 1.49
C PRO A 370 -13.82 12.78 2.06
N VAL A 371 -12.80 13.64 2.21
CA VAL A 371 -11.56 13.31 2.90
C VAL A 371 -11.44 14.13 4.18
N THR A 372 -10.95 13.51 5.25
CA THR A 372 -10.67 14.15 6.54
C THR A 372 -9.21 13.94 6.93
N VAL A 373 -8.63 14.92 7.64
CA VAL A 373 -7.30 14.80 8.22
C VAL A 373 -7.43 14.53 9.71
N GLN A 374 -6.74 13.51 10.20
CA GLN A 374 -6.79 13.09 11.59
C GLN A 374 -5.37 12.88 12.15
N PRO A 375 -5.14 13.14 13.43
CA PRO A 375 -3.88 12.78 14.05
C PRO A 375 -3.81 11.28 14.31
N PHE A 376 -2.60 10.73 14.34
CA PHE A 376 -2.39 9.43 14.95
C PHE A 376 -2.68 9.48 16.47
N PRO A 377 -3.15 8.40 17.09
CA PRO A 377 -3.13 8.23 18.53
C PRO A 377 -1.70 8.44 19.08
N ARG A 378 -1.56 9.10 20.23
CA ARG A 378 -0.24 9.49 20.79
C ARG A 378 0.76 8.34 20.87
N PHE A 379 0.31 7.16 21.28
CA PHE A 379 1.18 5.98 21.40
C PHE A 379 1.73 5.47 20.07
N ARG A 380 1.10 5.84 18.94
CA ARG A 380 1.52 5.44 17.59
C ARG A 380 2.38 6.49 16.89
N GLU A 381 2.31 7.74 17.31
CA GLU A 381 2.99 8.85 16.63
C GLU A 381 4.50 8.65 16.51
N VAL A 382 5.13 7.95 17.46
CA VAL A 382 6.59 7.77 17.55
C VAL A 382 7.18 7.08 16.30
N ASN A 383 6.46 6.10 15.76
CA ASN A 383 6.94 5.29 14.62
C ASN A 383 6.03 5.42 13.37
N ALA A 384 4.99 6.27 13.43
CA ALA A 384 4.07 6.39 12.31
C ALA A 384 4.65 7.27 11.20
N ALA A 385 4.42 6.85 9.94
CA ALA A 385 4.46 7.72 8.78
C ALA A 385 3.03 8.19 8.45
N ALA A 386 2.89 9.34 7.79
CA ALA A 386 1.60 9.74 7.26
C ALA A 386 1.06 8.66 6.32
N ASN A 387 -0.26 8.48 6.32
CA ASN A 387 -0.90 7.53 5.43
C ASN A 387 -2.32 7.98 5.06
N TYR A 388 -2.82 7.38 3.99
CA TYR A 388 -4.20 7.50 3.56
C TYR A 388 -4.95 6.18 3.73
N ASN A 389 -6.16 6.25 4.30
CA ASN A 389 -7.10 5.13 4.41
C ASN A 389 -8.31 5.41 3.51
N ALA A 390 -8.62 4.47 2.63
CA ALA A 390 -9.71 4.58 1.68
C ALA A 390 -11.10 4.73 2.37
N PRO A 391 -12.07 5.38 1.71
CA PRO A 391 -13.44 5.40 2.19
C PRO A 391 -14.04 3.98 2.17
N ALA A 392 -15.09 3.78 2.94
CA ALA A 392 -15.86 2.54 2.86
C ALA A 392 -16.63 2.50 1.52
N PRO A 393 -16.71 1.33 0.84
CA PRO A 393 -17.43 1.20 -0.44
C PRO A 393 -18.93 1.52 -0.36
N ASP A 394 -19.53 1.42 0.83
CA ASP A 394 -20.93 1.74 1.11
C ASP A 394 -21.16 3.20 1.50
N GLY A 395 -20.08 4.04 1.52
CA GLY A 395 -20.13 5.44 1.93
C GLY A 395 -20.26 5.69 3.43
N SER A 396 -20.24 4.65 4.27
CA SER A 396 -20.38 4.78 5.73
C SER A 396 -19.20 5.46 6.42
N ARG A 397 -18.03 5.52 5.78
CA ARG A 397 -16.81 6.12 6.32
C ARG A 397 -16.09 6.94 5.23
N PRO A 398 -15.66 8.18 5.53
CA PRO A 398 -14.88 9.01 4.61
C PRO A 398 -13.47 8.43 4.35
N GLY A 399 -12.79 8.94 3.34
CA GLY A 399 -11.35 8.82 3.22
C GLY A 399 -10.67 9.55 4.38
N THR A 400 -9.59 9.00 4.91
CA THR A 400 -8.91 9.58 6.08
C THR A 400 -7.41 9.65 5.85
N VAL A 401 -6.84 10.84 5.95
CA VAL A 401 -5.39 11.06 6.04
C VAL A 401 -5.02 11.11 7.51
N GLN A 402 -4.07 10.29 7.93
CA GLN A 402 -3.51 10.36 9.28
C GLN A 402 -2.10 10.94 9.24
N ILE A 403 -1.83 11.96 10.05
CA ILE A 403 -0.52 12.59 10.15
C ILE A 403 0.07 12.39 11.56
N PRO A 404 1.35 12.01 11.66
CA PRO A 404 2.05 11.92 12.95
C PRO A 404 2.51 13.31 13.39
N ARG A 405 2.25 13.66 14.65
CA ARG A 405 2.67 14.94 15.25
C ARG A 405 3.92 14.74 16.11
N ARG A 406 4.95 14.13 15.51
CA ARG A 406 6.27 14.01 16.12
C ARG A 406 6.97 15.37 16.10
N ILE A 407 7.84 15.64 17.08
CA ILE A 407 8.51 16.94 17.24
C ILE A 407 9.22 17.35 15.94
N GLU A 408 9.96 16.45 15.32
CA GLU A 408 10.71 16.69 14.08
C GLU A 408 9.80 16.84 12.83
N ARG A 409 8.52 16.49 12.94
CA ARG A 409 7.50 16.65 11.89
C ARG A 409 6.55 17.81 12.15
N MET A 410 6.70 18.50 13.28
CA MET A 410 5.90 19.68 13.64
C MET A 410 6.46 20.94 12.93
N THR A 411 6.33 20.96 11.61
CA THR A 411 6.81 22.03 10.73
C THR A 411 5.85 22.28 9.59
N THR A 412 5.79 23.50 9.07
CA THR A 412 5.07 23.84 7.84
C THR A 412 5.85 23.39 6.60
N PHE A 413 7.17 23.13 6.74
CA PHE A 413 8.02 22.67 5.65
C PHE A 413 7.57 21.28 5.15
N GLY A 414 7.21 21.20 3.87
CA GLY A 414 6.73 19.96 3.25
C GLY A 414 5.28 19.56 3.59
N LEU A 415 4.58 20.27 4.49
CA LEU A 415 3.21 19.92 4.88
C LEU A 415 2.23 19.95 3.67
N ARG A 416 2.35 20.94 2.78
CA ARG A 416 1.54 21.02 1.55
C ARG A 416 1.79 19.82 0.64
N SER A 417 3.06 19.51 0.39
CA SER A 417 3.46 18.37 -0.45
C SER A 417 2.91 17.05 0.09
N LEU A 418 3.04 16.83 1.41
CA LEU A 418 2.49 15.67 2.09
C LEU A 418 0.97 15.54 1.86
N LEU A 419 0.22 16.63 2.01
CA LEU A 419 -1.23 16.60 1.86
C LEU A 419 -1.67 16.49 0.40
N TYR A 420 -0.88 16.98 -0.54
CA TYR A 420 -1.11 16.75 -1.97
C TYR A 420 -0.86 15.29 -2.34
N HIS A 421 0.10 14.62 -1.70
CA HIS A 421 0.35 13.19 -1.84
C HIS A 421 -0.77 12.33 -1.23
N GLU A 422 -1.08 12.55 0.05
CA GLU A 422 -1.99 11.69 0.80
C GLU A 422 -3.48 12.00 0.52
N ALA A 423 -3.82 13.30 0.33
CA ALA A 423 -5.18 13.73 0.13
C ALA A 423 -5.47 14.10 -1.34
N VAL A 424 -5.41 15.39 -1.66
CA VAL A 424 -5.90 15.97 -2.92
C VAL A 424 -4.77 16.69 -3.67
N PRO A 425 -4.48 16.27 -4.92
CA PRO A 425 -5.17 15.27 -5.74
C PRO A 425 -4.50 13.87 -5.74
N GLY A 426 -3.80 13.50 -4.68
CA GLY A 426 -3.00 12.28 -4.57
C GLY A 426 -3.83 11.02 -4.28
N HIS A 427 -3.47 10.31 -3.19
CA HIS A 427 -4.06 9.00 -2.87
C HIS A 427 -5.57 9.01 -2.76
N HIS A 428 -6.18 10.06 -2.18
CA HIS A 428 -7.62 10.12 -2.08
C HIS A 428 -8.29 10.11 -3.46
N PHE A 429 -7.79 10.89 -4.43
CA PHE A 429 -8.33 10.86 -5.79
C PHE A 429 -8.20 9.49 -6.44
N HIS A 430 -7.01 8.92 -6.43
CA HIS A 430 -6.75 7.64 -7.09
C HIS A 430 -7.54 6.48 -6.47
N ILE A 431 -7.47 6.36 -5.14
CA ILE A 431 -8.01 5.19 -4.44
C ILE A 431 -9.54 5.30 -4.25
N ALA A 432 -10.06 6.49 -3.87
CA ALA A 432 -11.50 6.64 -3.69
C ALA A 432 -12.26 6.49 -5.00
N LEU A 433 -11.75 7.07 -6.10
CA LEU A 433 -12.34 6.87 -7.42
C LEU A 433 -12.37 5.40 -7.83
N GLN A 434 -11.31 4.64 -7.54
CA GLN A 434 -11.30 3.19 -7.80
C GLN A 434 -12.35 2.45 -6.97
N VAL A 435 -12.49 2.78 -5.68
CA VAL A 435 -13.51 2.18 -4.78
C VAL A 435 -14.94 2.51 -5.26
N GLU A 436 -15.14 3.75 -5.73
CA GLU A 436 -16.45 4.24 -6.20
C GLU A 436 -16.83 3.79 -7.62
N ASN A 437 -15.85 3.33 -8.42
CA ASN A 437 -16.08 2.95 -9.82
C ASN A 437 -16.77 1.58 -9.91
N LYS A 438 -18.08 1.58 -10.10
CA LYS A 438 -18.90 0.36 -10.22
C LYS A 438 -18.73 -0.38 -11.55
N GLU A 439 -18.06 0.22 -12.54
CA GLU A 439 -17.72 -0.47 -13.80
C GLU A 439 -16.55 -1.44 -13.62
N LEU A 440 -15.71 -1.23 -12.58
CA LEU A 440 -14.62 -2.13 -12.25
C LEU A 440 -15.14 -3.40 -11.55
N PRO A 441 -14.57 -4.58 -11.81
CA PRO A 441 -14.88 -5.77 -11.04
C PRO A 441 -14.49 -5.56 -9.56
N ARG A 442 -15.20 -6.27 -8.67
CA ARG A 442 -15.04 -6.09 -7.22
C ARG A 442 -13.59 -6.30 -6.74
N PHE A 443 -12.85 -7.24 -7.35
CA PHE A 443 -11.45 -7.46 -6.96
C PHE A 443 -10.57 -6.22 -7.14
N MET A 444 -10.84 -5.40 -8.16
CA MET A 444 -10.17 -4.13 -8.36
C MET A 444 -10.68 -3.06 -7.38
N GLN A 445 -12.00 -2.91 -7.22
CA GLN A 445 -12.59 -1.92 -6.32
C GLN A 445 -12.01 -2.03 -4.91
N VAL A 446 -11.92 -3.24 -4.35
CA VAL A 446 -11.43 -3.49 -2.98
C VAL A 446 -9.97 -3.93 -2.94
N ARG A 447 -9.27 -3.98 -4.07
CA ARG A 447 -7.88 -4.44 -4.20
C ARG A 447 -7.65 -5.81 -3.56
N ALA A 448 -8.56 -6.76 -3.79
CA ALA A 448 -8.54 -8.08 -3.15
C ALA A 448 -7.29 -8.91 -3.46
N LEU A 449 -6.67 -8.70 -4.63
CA LEU A 449 -5.41 -9.36 -5.05
C LEU A 449 -4.16 -8.57 -4.61
N GLY A 450 -4.33 -7.44 -3.93
CA GLY A 450 -3.26 -6.53 -3.49
C GLY A 450 -3.24 -5.21 -4.28
N GLY A 451 -2.54 -4.21 -3.75
CA GLY A 451 -2.29 -2.95 -4.43
C GLY A 451 -1.09 -3.06 -5.38
N ILE A 452 -1.01 -2.16 -6.35
CA ILE A 452 0.13 -2.01 -7.26
C ILE A 452 0.87 -0.73 -6.87
N SER A 453 2.03 -0.91 -6.24
CA SER A 453 2.77 0.18 -5.58
C SER A 453 3.19 1.27 -6.57
N SER A 454 3.70 0.90 -7.76
CA SER A 454 4.22 1.86 -8.73
C SER A 454 3.18 2.89 -9.20
N ILE A 455 1.96 2.47 -9.48
CA ILE A 455 0.92 3.42 -9.90
C ILE A 455 0.34 4.17 -8.71
N THR A 456 0.17 3.53 -7.54
CA THR A 456 -0.40 4.19 -6.37
C THR A 456 0.54 5.27 -5.84
N GLU A 457 1.80 4.95 -5.61
CA GLU A 457 2.81 5.88 -5.09
C GLU A 457 3.29 6.86 -6.16
N GLY A 458 3.42 6.38 -7.40
CA GLY A 458 3.76 7.23 -8.55
C GLY A 458 2.71 8.31 -8.80
N TRP A 459 1.42 8.00 -8.64
CA TRP A 459 0.35 9.00 -8.69
C TRP A 459 0.45 10.01 -7.55
N GLY A 460 0.78 9.57 -6.32
CA GLY A 460 0.99 10.47 -5.19
C GLY A 460 2.11 11.50 -5.48
N LEU A 461 3.26 11.04 -5.98
CA LEU A 461 4.35 11.95 -6.38
C LEU A 461 3.96 12.85 -7.55
N TYR A 462 3.34 12.28 -8.56
CA TYR A 462 2.83 13.05 -9.69
C TYR A 462 1.88 14.18 -9.25
N ALA A 463 1.03 13.91 -8.25
CA ALA A 463 0.12 14.90 -7.68
C ALA A 463 0.86 16.05 -6.98
N GLU A 464 1.93 15.76 -6.23
CA GLU A 464 2.81 16.76 -5.61
C GLU A 464 3.43 17.67 -6.68
N ARG A 465 3.98 17.08 -7.74
CA ARG A 465 4.59 17.81 -8.86
C ARG A 465 3.56 18.57 -9.68
N LEU A 466 2.40 17.98 -9.97
CA LEU A 466 1.30 18.64 -10.67
C LEU A 466 0.85 19.89 -9.95
N ALA A 467 0.76 19.86 -8.63
CA ALA A 467 0.42 21.03 -7.81
C ALA A 467 1.45 22.15 -7.99
N ALA A 468 2.75 21.83 -8.00
CA ALA A 468 3.81 22.79 -8.24
C ALA A 468 3.76 23.37 -9.68
N GLU A 469 3.63 22.51 -10.69
CA GLU A 469 3.51 22.91 -12.11
C GLU A 469 2.25 23.78 -12.38
N SER A 470 1.18 23.55 -11.61
CA SER A 470 -0.09 24.30 -11.71
C SER A 470 -0.13 25.58 -10.87
N GLY A 471 1.00 25.99 -10.28
CA GLY A 471 1.12 27.23 -9.51
C GLY A 471 0.40 27.21 -8.15
N TRP A 472 0.17 26.03 -7.56
CA TRP A 472 -0.54 25.93 -6.26
C TRP A 472 0.26 26.48 -5.09
N TYR A 473 1.55 26.66 -5.26
CA TYR A 473 2.42 27.29 -4.25
C TYR A 473 2.44 28.83 -4.38
N GLY A 474 2.05 29.41 -5.54
CA GLY A 474 2.15 30.85 -5.76
C GLY A 474 3.59 31.35 -5.56
N ASP A 475 3.78 32.39 -4.73
CA ASP A 475 5.08 32.94 -4.37
C ASP A 475 5.75 32.25 -3.17
N ASP A 476 5.17 31.17 -2.67
CA ASP A 476 5.69 30.39 -1.52
C ASP A 476 6.89 29.53 -1.94
N ILE A 477 8.07 30.16 -2.01
CA ILE A 477 9.35 29.49 -2.33
C ILE A 477 9.67 28.38 -1.29
N GLN A 478 9.31 28.59 -0.04
CA GLN A 478 9.55 27.63 1.05
C GLN A 478 8.69 26.36 0.86
N GLY A 479 7.44 26.54 0.46
CA GLY A 479 6.55 25.43 0.10
C GLY A 479 7.05 24.66 -1.13
N GLN A 480 7.53 25.36 -2.18
CA GLN A 480 8.14 24.74 -3.36
C GLN A 480 9.41 23.93 -2.99
N LEU A 481 10.25 24.46 -2.10
CA LEU A 481 11.40 23.73 -1.56
C LEU A 481 10.97 22.48 -0.79
N GLY A 482 9.86 22.54 -0.06
CA GLY A 482 9.28 21.39 0.63
C GLY A 482 8.83 20.29 -0.34
N GLN A 483 8.27 20.65 -1.50
CA GLN A 483 7.92 19.70 -2.56
C GLN A 483 9.17 19.06 -3.17
N LEU A 484 10.17 19.87 -3.53
CA LEU A 484 11.43 19.33 -4.08
C LEU A 484 12.19 18.45 -3.08
N ASP A 485 12.15 18.76 -1.78
CA ASP A 485 12.72 17.90 -0.73
C ASP A 485 12.02 16.54 -0.65
N ALA A 486 10.69 16.54 -0.77
CA ALA A 486 9.91 15.31 -0.83
C ALA A 486 10.23 14.48 -2.09
N GLU A 487 10.38 15.12 -3.25
CA GLU A 487 10.79 14.49 -4.51
C GLU A 487 12.24 13.97 -4.44
N LEU A 488 13.18 14.75 -3.88
CA LEU A 488 14.55 14.36 -3.64
C LEU A 488 14.67 13.12 -2.76
N PHE A 489 13.89 13.07 -1.70
CA PHE A 489 13.84 11.88 -0.84
C PHE A 489 13.46 10.62 -1.63
N ARG A 490 12.49 10.70 -2.57
CA ARG A 490 12.09 9.56 -3.40
C ARG A 490 13.13 9.24 -4.49
N ALA A 491 13.84 10.23 -5.01
CA ALA A 491 14.98 10.02 -5.91
C ALA A 491 16.13 9.28 -5.20
N ARG A 492 16.46 9.69 -3.98
CA ARG A 492 17.47 9.03 -3.15
C ARG A 492 17.12 7.58 -2.82
N ARG A 493 15.82 7.25 -2.71
CA ARG A 493 15.36 5.86 -2.51
C ARG A 493 15.83 4.93 -3.63
N LEU A 494 15.83 5.39 -4.90
CA LEU A 494 16.33 4.59 -6.03
C LEU A 494 17.80 4.23 -5.85
N VAL A 495 18.60 5.22 -5.43
CA VAL A 495 20.05 5.06 -5.24
C VAL A 495 20.36 4.17 -4.05
N VAL A 496 19.67 4.37 -2.93
CA VAL A 496 19.95 3.67 -1.66
C VAL A 496 19.44 2.23 -1.68
N ASP A 497 18.22 1.97 -2.17
CA ASP A 497 17.67 0.61 -2.25
C ASP A 497 18.57 -0.26 -3.16
N THR A 498 18.91 0.22 -4.36
CA THR A 498 19.82 -0.47 -5.28
C THR A 498 21.26 -0.51 -4.74
N GLY A 499 21.68 0.53 -4.02
CA GLY A 499 22.94 0.59 -3.30
C GLY A 499 23.10 -0.56 -2.31
N LEU A 500 22.10 -0.75 -1.46
CA LEU A 500 22.07 -1.83 -0.46
C LEU A 500 22.05 -3.21 -1.12
N HIS A 501 21.14 -3.44 -2.09
CA HIS A 501 20.84 -4.78 -2.58
C HIS A 501 21.70 -5.24 -3.76
N ALA A 502 22.25 -4.30 -4.57
CA ALA A 502 23.04 -4.62 -5.74
C ALA A 502 24.48 -4.08 -5.69
N LYS A 503 24.72 -2.93 -5.03
CA LYS A 503 26.05 -2.29 -4.95
C LYS A 503 26.82 -2.57 -3.66
N ARG A 504 26.29 -3.42 -2.79
CA ARG A 504 26.88 -3.83 -1.50
C ARG A 504 27.15 -2.67 -0.53
N TRP A 505 26.31 -1.64 -0.57
CA TRP A 505 26.41 -0.55 0.38
C TRP A 505 26.14 -1.05 1.81
N THR A 506 26.90 -0.52 2.74
CA THR A 506 26.63 -0.69 4.16
C THR A 506 25.43 0.16 4.58
N ARG A 507 24.81 -0.18 5.72
CA ARG A 507 23.77 0.65 6.34
C ARG A 507 24.25 2.09 6.54
N GLN A 508 25.51 2.30 6.97
CA GLN A 508 26.05 3.62 7.20
C GLN A 508 26.20 4.43 5.90
N GLN A 509 26.69 3.82 4.82
CA GLN A 509 26.78 4.50 3.52
C GLN A 509 25.41 4.96 3.01
N ALA A 510 24.35 4.16 3.25
CA ALA A 510 22.98 4.52 2.91
C ALA A 510 22.48 5.73 3.74
N ILE A 511 22.78 5.77 5.03
CA ILE A 511 22.46 6.89 5.92
C ILE A 511 23.22 8.14 5.50
N ASP A 512 24.53 8.03 5.23
CA ASP A 512 25.39 9.15 4.84
C ASP A 512 24.92 9.76 3.50
N TYR A 513 24.33 8.94 2.61
CA TYR A 513 23.74 9.42 1.35
C TYR A 513 22.49 10.30 1.59
N GLY A 514 21.94 10.33 2.79
CA GLY A 514 20.86 11.24 3.20
C GLY A 514 19.49 10.59 3.35
N ILE A 515 19.47 9.30 3.66
CA ILE A 515 18.24 8.57 4.04
C ILE A 515 18.25 8.30 5.55
N GLU A 516 17.14 8.54 6.22
CA GLU A 516 16.98 8.26 7.65
C GLU A 516 17.23 6.78 7.96
N ALA A 517 17.82 6.48 9.13
CA ALA A 517 18.18 5.13 9.54
C ALA A 517 16.99 4.15 9.50
N SER A 518 15.81 4.59 9.96
CA SER A 518 14.58 3.80 9.95
C SER A 518 14.13 3.42 8.53
N GLU A 519 14.33 4.30 7.56
CA GLU A 519 14.02 4.03 6.16
C GLU A 519 15.05 3.07 5.53
N VAL A 520 16.34 3.21 5.84
CA VAL A 520 17.37 2.26 5.42
C VAL A 520 17.06 0.86 5.96
N GLU A 521 16.64 0.77 7.22
CA GLU A 521 16.24 -0.48 7.86
C GLU A 521 14.97 -1.07 7.22
N ARG A 522 14.03 -0.22 6.78
CA ARG A 522 12.87 -0.64 5.99
C ARG A 522 13.29 -1.27 4.67
N TYR A 523 14.22 -0.64 3.92
CA TYR A 523 14.66 -1.18 2.62
C TYR A 523 15.35 -2.53 2.79
N ALA A 524 16.11 -2.73 3.87
CA ALA A 524 16.77 -4.01 4.16
C ALA A 524 15.80 -5.19 4.30
N VAL A 525 14.55 -4.96 4.72
CA VAL A 525 13.51 -5.99 4.89
C VAL A 525 12.38 -5.91 3.86
N TYR A 526 12.33 -4.85 3.06
CA TYR A 526 11.31 -4.65 2.03
C TYR A 526 11.93 -4.19 0.70
N PRO A 527 12.81 -5.04 0.13
CA PRO A 527 13.65 -4.69 -1.02
C PRO A 527 12.82 -4.33 -2.26
N GLY A 528 13.25 -3.28 -2.98
CA GLY A 528 12.65 -2.83 -4.24
C GLY A 528 11.38 -1.99 -4.08
N GLN A 529 10.68 -2.05 -2.94
CA GLN A 529 9.44 -1.29 -2.77
C GLN A 529 9.68 0.23 -2.80
N ALA A 530 10.77 0.68 -2.21
CA ALA A 530 11.14 2.09 -2.19
C ALA A 530 11.35 2.68 -3.60
N CYS A 531 11.71 1.84 -4.57
CA CYS A 531 11.90 2.26 -5.97
C CYS A 531 10.56 2.54 -6.71
N SER A 532 9.46 2.01 -6.24
CA SER A 532 8.16 2.12 -6.92
C SER A 532 7.65 3.56 -7.06
N TYR A 533 7.94 4.43 -6.11
CA TYR A 533 7.51 5.83 -6.05
C TYR A 533 7.98 6.64 -7.27
N MET A 534 9.27 6.85 -7.37
CA MET A 534 9.88 7.67 -8.42
C MET A 534 9.75 7.00 -9.80
N ILE A 535 9.90 5.67 -9.90
CA ILE A 535 9.70 4.97 -11.18
C ILE A 535 8.26 5.13 -11.67
N GLY A 536 7.28 5.06 -10.77
CA GLY A 536 5.88 5.30 -11.11
C GLY A 536 5.61 6.72 -11.59
N GLU A 537 6.10 7.73 -10.87
CA GLU A 537 6.01 9.14 -11.27
C GLU A 537 6.61 9.39 -12.66
N LEU A 538 7.85 8.95 -12.86
CA LEU A 538 8.56 9.15 -14.12
C LEU A 538 7.82 8.52 -15.30
N LYS A 539 7.20 7.35 -15.11
CA LYS A 539 6.37 6.72 -16.15
C LYS A 539 5.10 7.51 -16.44
N ILE A 540 4.41 8.02 -15.43
CA ILE A 540 3.24 8.88 -15.64
C ILE A 540 3.61 10.15 -16.41
N LEU A 541 4.75 10.78 -16.08
CA LEU A 541 5.26 11.96 -16.79
C LEU A 541 5.64 11.64 -18.23
N GLU A 542 6.33 10.51 -18.48
CA GLU A 542 6.66 10.03 -19.82
C GLU A 542 5.40 9.83 -20.66
N LEU A 543 4.37 9.19 -20.11
CA LEU A 543 3.10 8.96 -20.81
C LEU A 543 2.34 10.26 -21.07
N ARG A 544 2.39 11.22 -20.15
CA ARG A 544 1.82 12.55 -20.37
C ARG A 544 2.51 13.27 -21.53
N GLU A 545 3.83 13.26 -21.56
CA GLU A 545 4.61 13.85 -22.64
C GLU A 545 4.36 13.16 -23.99
N LYS A 546 4.30 11.81 -23.99
CA LYS A 546 3.95 11.00 -25.17
C LYS A 546 2.59 11.42 -25.74
N ALA A 547 1.57 11.53 -24.88
CA ALA A 547 0.24 11.95 -25.28
C ALA A 547 0.22 13.41 -25.79
N GLN A 548 0.93 14.34 -25.14
CA GLN A 548 1.07 15.73 -25.59
C GLN A 548 1.69 15.82 -26.98
N LYS A 549 2.78 15.09 -27.22
CA LYS A 549 3.46 15.07 -28.53
C LYS A 549 2.57 14.48 -29.63
N ALA A 550 1.85 13.40 -29.32
CA ALA A 550 1.00 12.72 -30.29
C ALA A 550 -0.29 13.49 -30.66
N LEU A 551 -0.85 14.24 -29.73
CA LEU A 551 -2.12 14.95 -29.91
C LEU A 551 -1.94 16.46 -30.24
N GLY A 552 -0.80 17.06 -29.91
CA GLY A 552 -0.57 18.49 -30.11
C GLY A 552 -1.66 19.33 -29.45
N ASN A 553 -2.29 20.23 -30.21
CA ASN A 553 -3.36 21.13 -29.73
C ASN A 553 -4.65 20.41 -29.28
N ARG A 554 -4.78 19.11 -29.56
CA ARG A 554 -5.93 18.28 -29.11
C ARG A 554 -5.70 17.64 -27.75
N PHE A 555 -4.51 17.76 -27.18
CA PHE A 555 -4.22 17.28 -25.85
C PHE A 555 -4.96 18.11 -24.81
N ALA A 556 -5.68 17.42 -23.93
CA ALA A 556 -6.29 18.03 -22.76
C ALA A 556 -5.81 17.29 -21.50
N LEU A 557 -5.22 18.01 -20.58
CA LEU A 557 -4.69 17.44 -19.34
C LEU A 557 -5.77 16.71 -18.53
N ARG A 558 -6.99 17.21 -18.52
CA ARG A 558 -8.15 16.58 -17.86
C ARG A 558 -8.47 15.20 -18.46
N ASP A 559 -8.44 15.07 -19.79
CA ASP A 559 -8.69 13.79 -20.47
C ASP A 559 -7.60 12.77 -20.14
N PHE A 560 -6.34 13.21 -20.06
CA PHE A 560 -5.23 12.39 -19.62
C PHE A 560 -5.45 11.90 -18.17
N HIS A 561 -5.78 12.81 -17.25
CA HIS A 561 -6.07 12.45 -15.87
C HIS A 561 -7.27 11.50 -15.75
N ASN A 562 -8.34 11.75 -16.53
CA ASN A 562 -9.50 10.86 -16.56
C ASN A 562 -9.11 9.45 -17.00
N THR A 563 -8.21 9.30 -17.98
CA THR A 563 -7.73 7.99 -18.46
C THR A 563 -6.94 7.27 -17.37
N VAL A 564 -6.01 7.95 -16.71
CA VAL A 564 -5.20 7.37 -15.64
C VAL A 564 -6.08 6.94 -14.45
N LEU A 565 -6.98 7.81 -14.01
CA LEU A 565 -7.81 7.57 -12.81
C LEU A 565 -8.89 6.51 -13.03
N ARG A 566 -9.47 6.41 -14.24
CA ARG A 566 -10.44 5.36 -14.59
C ARG A 566 -9.81 3.97 -14.64
N ALA A 567 -8.55 3.88 -15.04
CA ALA A 567 -7.82 2.61 -15.05
C ALA A 567 -7.68 2.02 -13.64
N GLY A 568 -7.61 2.87 -12.60
CA GLY A 568 -7.37 2.45 -11.22
C GLY A 568 -5.94 1.96 -11.00
N SER A 569 -5.75 1.06 -10.02
CA SER A 569 -4.44 0.46 -9.73
C SER A 569 -4.09 -0.60 -10.78
N VAL A 570 -3.33 -0.21 -11.80
CA VAL A 570 -2.87 -1.08 -12.89
C VAL A 570 -1.34 -1.12 -12.98
N PRO A 571 -0.73 -2.20 -13.50
CA PRO A 571 0.70 -2.20 -13.87
C PRO A 571 1.02 -1.09 -14.87
N LEU A 572 2.23 -0.52 -14.81
CA LEU A 572 2.60 0.62 -15.65
C LEU A 572 2.54 0.33 -17.16
N GLN A 573 2.80 -0.92 -17.58
CA GLN A 573 2.62 -1.32 -18.98
C GLN A 573 1.14 -1.37 -19.39
N VAL A 574 0.22 -1.70 -18.47
CA VAL A 574 -1.22 -1.65 -18.74
C VAL A 574 -1.68 -0.20 -18.83
N LEU A 575 -1.16 0.68 -17.95
CA LEU A 575 -1.40 2.12 -18.05
C LEU A 575 -0.94 2.68 -19.40
N GLU A 576 0.24 2.28 -19.87
CA GLU A 576 0.75 2.70 -21.19
C GLU A 576 -0.22 2.31 -22.31
N SER A 577 -0.70 1.05 -22.32
CA SER A 577 -1.70 0.60 -23.29
C SER A 577 -2.99 1.44 -23.25
N GLN A 578 -3.43 1.86 -22.07
CA GLN A 578 -4.61 2.74 -21.91
C GLN A 578 -4.37 4.13 -22.51
N ILE A 579 -3.19 4.70 -22.30
CA ILE A 579 -2.82 5.99 -22.90
C ILE A 579 -2.69 5.89 -24.41
N ASP A 580 -2.15 4.80 -24.94
CA ASP A 580 -2.07 4.56 -26.39
C ASP A 580 -3.47 4.46 -27.01
N THR A 581 -4.40 3.75 -26.36
CA THR A 581 -5.81 3.67 -26.77
C THR A 581 -6.48 5.05 -26.76
N TYR A 582 -6.27 5.84 -25.70
CA TYR A 582 -6.77 7.23 -25.61
C TYR A 582 -6.24 8.09 -26.77
N VAL A 583 -4.95 8.04 -27.07
CA VAL A 583 -4.32 8.80 -28.16
C VAL A 583 -4.90 8.35 -29.52
N ALA A 584 -5.04 7.07 -29.76
CA ALA A 584 -5.62 6.52 -31.00
C ALA A 584 -7.08 6.96 -31.20
N ALA A 585 -7.90 6.89 -30.13
CA ALA A 585 -9.31 7.32 -30.19
C ALA A 585 -9.45 8.80 -30.55
N LYS A 586 -8.64 9.69 -29.93
CA LYS A 586 -8.63 11.11 -30.25
C LYS A 586 -8.18 11.42 -31.68
N ASN A 587 -7.24 10.65 -32.22
CA ASN A 587 -6.78 10.79 -33.60
C ASN A 587 -7.85 10.34 -34.61
N ASN A 588 -8.56 9.22 -34.34
CA ASN A 588 -9.60 8.71 -35.22
C ASN A 588 -10.82 9.65 -35.31
N VAL A 589 -11.25 10.24 -34.19
CA VAL A 589 -12.34 11.24 -34.19
C VAL A 589 -12.01 12.47 -35.04
N ALA A 590 -10.74 12.87 -35.08
CA ALA A 590 -10.29 13.97 -35.92
C ALA A 590 -10.29 13.63 -37.43
N ALA A 591 -9.91 12.38 -37.78
CA ALA A 591 -9.92 11.92 -39.17
C ALA A 591 -11.33 11.78 -39.76
N LEU A 592 -12.36 11.55 -38.92
CA LEU A 592 -13.76 11.49 -39.32
C LEU A 592 -14.44 12.88 -39.49
N ARG A 593 -13.78 13.97 -39.08
CA ARG A 593 -14.27 15.34 -39.16
C ARG A 593 -13.62 16.17 -40.27
N LEU A 594 -12.65 15.60 -40.99
CA LEU A 594 -12.01 16.14 -42.20
C LEU A 594 -12.58 15.45 -43.43
#